data_6171fde90c6cd00192daa68e0fd759a8
#
_entry.id   6171fde90c6cd00192daa68e0fd759a8
#
_cell.length_a   1.000
_cell.length_b   1.000
_cell.length_c   1.000
_cell.angle_alpha   90.00
_cell.angle_beta   90.00
_cell.angle_gamma   90.00
#
_symmetry.space_group_name_H-M   'P 1'
#
loop_
_entity.id
_entity.type
_entity.pdbx_description
1 polymer ?
#
loop_
_entity_poly.entity_id
_entity_poly.type
_entity_poly.pdbx_seq_one_letter_code
_entity_poly.pdbx_strand_id
1 'polypeptide(L)'
;MNKVKLISESIAQDVEYITEEKENGKKSYKIKGIFMQAGIKNKNGRVYPEEILQKEVARYNKEFINENRAYGELGHPEGPTINLERASHMITALYPDGKNFIGEAKILSTPMGEIVKTLMDEGAKLGVSSRGMGSLETKKDGASYVRDDFYLATAADIVSDPSAPSAFVEGIMEGKEWVWNHGALMEAELVGMKERINAKARKKKALEESLEFAKFLKML
;
A
#
# COMPACT_ATOMS: atom_id res chain seq x y z
N MET A 1 9.10 4.80 -18.50
CA MET A 1 8.13 4.47 -17.44
C MET A 1 8.78 4.80 -16.11
N ASN A 2 8.15 5.64 -15.30
CA ASN A 2 8.66 5.95 -13.97
C ASN A 2 8.44 4.74 -13.06
N LYS A 3 9.51 4.31 -12.40
CA LYS A 3 9.48 3.23 -11.42
C LYS A 3 9.17 3.82 -10.05
N VAL A 4 8.19 3.27 -9.38
CA VAL A 4 7.82 3.65 -8.02
C VAL A 4 8.09 2.50 -7.06
N LYS A 5 8.38 2.82 -5.81
CA LYS A 5 8.62 1.84 -4.74
C LYS A 5 7.41 1.73 -3.86
N LEU A 6 7.17 0.54 -3.32
CA LEU A 6 6.20 0.35 -2.26
C LEU A 6 6.76 0.97 -0.97
N ILE A 7 5.94 1.78 -0.32
CA ILE A 7 6.26 2.48 0.91
C ILE A 7 5.24 2.04 1.97
N SER A 8 5.71 1.46 3.07
CA SER A 8 4.86 1.08 4.20
C SER A 8 5.36 1.77 5.46
N GLU A 9 4.44 2.33 6.23
CA GLU A 9 4.74 3.06 7.46
C GLU A 9 3.85 2.60 8.59
N SER A 10 4.47 2.23 9.70
CA SER A 10 3.79 1.76 10.89
C SER A 10 3.82 2.79 12.01
N ILE A 11 2.68 3.04 12.61
CA ILE A 11 2.52 3.91 13.77
C ILE A 11 2.02 3.09 14.94
N ALA A 12 2.82 3.07 16.01
CA ALA A 12 2.55 2.26 17.22
C ALA A 12 1.76 2.99 18.29
N GLN A 13 1.62 4.30 18.18
CA GLN A 13 1.12 5.14 19.26
C GLN A 13 -0.32 5.55 19.00
N ASP A 14 -1.12 5.51 20.08
CA ASP A 14 -2.43 6.14 20.18
C ASP A 14 -3.53 5.62 19.24
N VAL A 15 -3.55 4.30 19.00
CA VAL A 15 -4.73 3.67 18.40
C VAL A 15 -5.69 3.27 19.51
N GLU A 16 -6.84 3.91 19.55
CA GLU A 16 -7.92 3.59 20.46
C GLU A 16 -8.82 2.51 19.88
N TYR A 17 -9.18 1.55 20.74
CA TYR A 17 -10.16 0.50 20.42
C TYR A 17 -11.49 0.89 21.02
N ILE A 18 -12.50 1.04 20.18
CA ILE A 18 -13.84 1.44 20.58
C ILE A 18 -14.78 0.28 20.33
N THR A 19 -15.36 -0.25 21.41
CA THR A 19 -16.44 -1.24 21.36
C THR A 19 -17.72 -0.59 21.80
N GLU A 20 -18.70 -0.51 20.92
CA GLU A 20 -20.02 0.04 21.20
C GLU A 20 -21.07 -1.08 21.14
N GLU A 21 -21.93 -1.18 22.14
CA GLU A 21 -23.09 -2.06 22.09
C GLU A 21 -24.26 -1.34 21.41
N LYS A 22 -24.78 -1.94 20.35
CA LYS A 22 -25.95 -1.42 19.64
C LYS A 22 -27.23 -1.82 20.38
N GLU A 23 -28.32 -1.07 20.16
CA GLU A 23 -29.65 -1.33 20.77
C GLU A 23 -30.15 -2.77 20.56
N ASN A 24 -29.65 -3.47 19.56
CA ASN A 24 -29.98 -4.88 19.27
C ASN A 24 -29.05 -5.91 19.94
N GLY A 25 -28.20 -5.48 20.90
CA GLY A 25 -27.25 -6.34 21.61
C GLY A 25 -26.01 -6.74 20.78
N LYS A 26 -25.85 -6.23 19.56
CA LYS A 26 -24.65 -6.51 18.75
C LYS A 26 -23.56 -5.50 19.05
N LYS A 27 -22.34 -5.98 19.30
CA LYS A 27 -21.17 -5.13 19.46
C LYS A 27 -20.70 -4.58 18.11
N SER A 28 -20.33 -3.31 18.08
CA SER A 28 -19.65 -2.64 16.96
C SER A 28 -18.22 -2.33 17.37
N TYR A 29 -17.27 -2.76 16.56
CA TYR A 29 -15.85 -2.57 16.83
C TYR A 29 -15.28 -1.52 15.87
N LYS A 30 -14.55 -0.57 16.41
CA LYS A 30 -13.90 0.50 15.67
C LYS A 30 -12.48 0.69 16.19
N ILE A 31 -11.61 1.20 15.34
CA ILE A 31 -10.30 1.72 15.72
C ILE A 31 -10.24 3.20 15.34
N LYS A 32 -9.56 4.00 16.16
CA LYS A 32 -9.30 5.41 15.93
C LYS A 32 -7.90 5.75 16.41
N GLY A 33 -7.22 6.62 15.70
CA GLY A 33 -5.90 7.09 16.11
C GLY A 33 -5.14 7.77 14.98
N ILE A 34 -3.84 7.97 15.20
CA ILE A 34 -2.95 8.55 14.21
C ILE A 34 -2.62 7.47 13.18
N PHE A 35 -3.00 7.68 11.93
CA PHE A 35 -2.68 6.76 10.83
C PHE A 35 -1.44 7.19 10.04
N MET A 36 -1.16 8.50 9.97
CA MET A 36 0.04 9.05 9.32
C MET A 36 0.48 10.34 10.00
N GLN A 37 1.76 10.71 9.81
CA GLN A 37 2.33 11.95 10.33
C GLN A 37 3.14 12.68 9.25
N ALA A 38 2.96 14.01 9.17
CA ALA A 38 3.68 14.88 8.24
C ALA A 38 4.88 15.56 8.90
N GLY A 39 5.93 15.82 8.11
CA GLY A 39 7.05 16.64 8.52
C GLY A 39 7.93 16.07 9.66
N ILE A 40 7.68 14.82 10.07
CA ILE A 40 8.43 14.13 11.13
C ILE A 40 9.18 12.96 10.50
N LYS A 41 10.47 12.84 10.82
CA LYS A 41 11.26 11.67 10.43
C LYS A 41 10.77 10.46 11.21
N ASN A 42 10.22 9.49 10.50
CA ASN A 42 9.71 8.27 11.09
C ASN A 42 10.83 7.25 11.39
N LYS A 43 10.48 6.08 11.93
CA LYS A 43 11.43 5.02 12.29
C LYS A 43 12.20 4.48 11.06
N ASN A 44 11.60 4.53 9.88
CA ASN A 44 12.22 4.12 8.62
C ASN A 44 13.10 5.21 7.98
N GLY A 45 13.36 6.31 8.69
CA GLY A 45 14.16 7.42 8.19
C GLY A 45 13.46 8.28 7.14
N ARG A 46 12.15 8.14 6.95
CA ARG A 46 11.38 8.86 5.93
C ARG A 46 10.65 10.05 6.51
N VAL A 47 10.49 11.07 5.68
CA VAL A 47 9.72 12.28 5.96
C VAL A 47 8.67 12.45 4.87
N TYR A 48 7.42 12.61 5.28
CA TYR A 48 6.32 12.93 4.39
C TYR A 48 6.08 14.45 4.43
N PRO A 49 6.32 15.18 3.34
CA PRO A 49 5.96 16.59 3.27
C PRO A 49 4.44 16.76 3.49
N GLU A 50 4.07 17.79 4.23
CA GLU A 50 2.68 17.99 4.63
C GLU A 50 1.75 18.18 3.43
N GLU A 51 2.19 18.96 2.44
CA GLU A 51 1.45 19.18 1.19
C GLU A 51 1.17 17.90 0.41
N ILE A 52 2.11 16.94 0.43
CA ILE A 52 1.94 15.66 -0.25
C ILE A 52 0.92 14.79 0.49
N LEU A 53 0.98 14.71 1.81
CA LEU A 53 -0.01 13.97 2.58
C LEU A 53 -1.39 14.61 2.49
N GLN A 54 -1.50 15.93 2.58
CA GLN A 54 -2.79 16.63 2.43
C GLN A 54 -3.45 16.34 1.07
N LYS A 55 -2.68 16.42 -0.01
CA LYS A 55 -3.14 16.09 -1.37
C LYS A 55 -3.63 14.64 -1.46
N GLU A 56 -2.85 13.69 -0.96
CA GLU A 56 -3.18 12.28 -1.05
C GLU A 56 -4.34 11.88 -0.14
N VAL A 57 -4.43 12.45 1.06
CA VAL A 57 -5.57 12.24 1.95
C VAL A 57 -6.85 12.79 1.33
N ALA A 58 -6.81 13.96 0.70
CA ALA A 58 -7.97 14.52 -0.01
C ALA A 58 -8.42 13.60 -1.16
N ARG A 59 -7.47 13.08 -1.96
CA ARG A 59 -7.74 12.10 -3.02
C ARG A 59 -8.34 10.81 -2.46
N TYR A 60 -7.72 10.26 -1.42
CA TYR A 60 -8.13 9.00 -0.79
C TYR A 60 -9.55 9.09 -0.20
N ASN A 61 -9.86 10.21 0.47
CA ASN A 61 -11.23 10.48 0.94
C ASN A 61 -12.23 10.45 -0.22
N LYS A 62 -11.94 11.20 -1.29
CA LYS A 62 -12.83 11.32 -2.44
C LYS A 62 -13.04 9.99 -3.17
N GLU A 63 -11.95 9.24 -3.41
CA GLU A 63 -11.98 8.08 -4.28
C GLU A 63 -12.33 6.78 -3.55
N PHE A 64 -12.06 6.69 -2.24
CA PHE A 64 -12.21 5.45 -1.49
C PHE A 64 -13.16 5.59 -0.30
N ILE A 65 -12.96 6.56 0.60
CA ILE A 65 -13.77 6.66 1.82
C ILE A 65 -15.21 7.04 1.48
N ASN A 66 -15.40 8.09 0.69
CA ASN A 66 -16.73 8.57 0.30
C ASN A 66 -17.50 7.53 -0.54
N GLU A 67 -16.78 6.66 -1.22
CA GLU A 67 -17.34 5.57 -2.04
C GLU A 67 -17.49 4.24 -1.26
N ASN A 68 -17.24 4.25 0.07
CA ASN A 68 -17.32 3.08 0.94
C ASN A 68 -16.48 1.88 0.46
N ARG A 69 -15.28 2.13 -0.08
CA ARG A 69 -14.34 1.11 -0.59
C ARG A 69 -12.92 1.26 -0.07
N ALA A 70 -12.74 2.00 1.04
CA ALA A 70 -11.45 2.18 1.70
C ALA A 70 -11.14 0.99 2.62
N TYR A 71 -10.85 -0.17 2.05
CA TYR A 71 -10.54 -1.38 2.82
C TYR A 71 -9.10 -1.37 3.32
N GLY A 72 -8.89 -2.01 4.49
CA GLY A 72 -7.59 -2.38 5.03
C GLY A 72 -7.53 -3.86 5.37
N GLU A 73 -6.34 -4.42 5.42
CA GLU A 73 -6.09 -5.84 5.59
C GLU A 73 -5.55 -6.15 6.98
N LEU A 74 -5.66 -7.41 7.39
CA LEU A 74 -4.97 -7.95 8.55
C LEU A 74 -3.58 -8.44 8.12
N GLY A 75 -2.55 -7.82 8.70
CA GLY A 75 -1.15 -8.01 8.33
C GLY A 75 -0.76 -7.21 7.07
N HIS A 76 0.54 -7.20 6.76
CA HIS A 76 1.05 -6.58 5.53
C HIS A 76 1.03 -7.58 4.38
N PRO A 77 0.33 -7.30 3.28
CA PRO A 77 0.44 -8.07 2.04
C PRO A 77 1.71 -7.69 1.25
N GLU A 78 2.08 -8.56 0.33
CA GLU A 78 3.25 -8.38 -0.53
C GLU A 78 3.06 -7.38 -1.68
N GLY A 79 2.03 -6.55 -1.68
CA GLY A 79 1.76 -5.64 -2.78
C GLY A 79 0.88 -4.45 -2.41
N PRO A 80 0.74 -3.49 -3.33
CA PRO A 80 -0.04 -2.28 -3.10
C PRO A 80 -1.55 -2.47 -3.31
N THR A 81 -1.98 -3.57 -3.93
CA THR A 81 -3.39 -3.86 -4.18
C THR A 81 -4.03 -4.53 -2.98
N ILE A 82 -5.28 -4.16 -2.71
CA ILE A 82 -6.07 -4.77 -1.63
C ILE A 82 -6.55 -6.16 -2.06
N ASN A 83 -6.29 -7.16 -1.22
CA ASN A 83 -6.89 -8.48 -1.34
C ASN A 83 -8.14 -8.56 -0.46
N LEU A 84 -9.32 -8.65 -1.07
CA LEU A 84 -10.59 -8.69 -0.35
C LEU A 84 -10.74 -9.90 0.58
N GLU A 85 -10.05 -11.01 0.30
CA GLU A 85 -10.04 -12.19 1.20
C GLU A 85 -9.35 -11.89 2.53
N ARG A 86 -8.47 -10.88 2.56
CA ARG A 86 -7.74 -10.43 3.75
C ARG A 86 -8.34 -9.18 4.39
N ALA A 87 -9.37 -8.60 3.79
CA ALA A 87 -10.00 -7.40 4.30
C ALA A 87 -10.56 -7.63 5.72
N SER A 88 -10.07 -6.88 6.69
CA SER A 88 -10.44 -6.96 8.10
C SER A 88 -11.24 -5.74 8.59
N HIS A 89 -11.07 -4.60 7.94
CA HIS A 89 -11.71 -3.36 8.33
C HIS A 89 -11.95 -2.45 7.13
N MET A 90 -12.75 -1.42 7.34
CA MET A 90 -13.01 -0.37 6.37
C MET A 90 -12.80 1.00 7.04
N ILE A 91 -11.94 1.80 6.44
CA ILE A 91 -11.64 3.16 6.90
C ILE A 91 -12.86 4.04 6.60
N THR A 92 -13.33 4.74 7.62
CA THR A 92 -14.57 5.55 7.56
C THR A 92 -14.30 7.05 7.64
N ALA A 93 -13.12 7.44 8.16
CA ALA A 93 -12.68 8.82 8.19
C ALA A 93 -11.15 8.90 8.13
N LEU A 94 -10.63 9.96 7.51
CA LEU A 94 -9.22 10.30 7.50
C LEU A 94 -9.09 11.82 7.33
N TYR A 95 -8.57 12.52 8.33
CA TYR A 95 -8.52 13.98 8.37
C TYR A 95 -7.27 14.49 9.07
N PRO A 96 -6.78 15.70 8.71
CA PRO A 96 -5.62 16.29 9.36
C PRO A 96 -5.97 16.85 10.75
N ASP A 97 -5.03 16.70 11.69
CA ASP A 97 -4.99 17.34 12.98
C ASP A 97 -3.55 17.79 13.28
N GLY A 98 -3.24 19.03 12.98
CA GLY A 98 -1.87 19.56 12.98
C GLY A 98 -0.98 18.75 12.01
N LYS A 99 0.10 18.17 12.53
CA LYS A 99 0.99 17.30 11.75
C LYS A 99 0.52 15.85 11.65
N ASN A 100 -0.52 15.49 12.40
CA ASN A 100 -1.08 14.15 12.41
C ASN A 100 -2.22 14.05 11.41
N PHE A 101 -2.44 12.85 10.90
CA PHE A 101 -3.61 12.48 10.13
C PHE A 101 -4.36 11.41 10.92
N ILE A 102 -5.49 11.80 11.47
CA ILE A 102 -6.34 10.94 12.29
C ILE A 102 -7.21 10.09 11.39
N GLY A 103 -7.20 8.79 11.64
CA GLY A 103 -8.04 7.83 10.93
C GLY A 103 -9.04 7.16 11.86
N GLU A 104 -10.19 6.80 11.31
CA GLU A 104 -11.19 5.96 11.94
C GLU A 104 -11.54 4.81 11.00
N ALA A 105 -11.68 3.60 11.55
CA ALA A 105 -12.09 2.44 10.77
C ALA A 105 -13.04 1.55 11.58
N LYS A 106 -14.01 0.97 10.89
CA LYS A 106 -14.88 -0.07 11.45
C LYS A 106 -14.33 -1.45 11.13
N ILE A 107 -14.33 -2.35 12.11
CA ILE A 107 -13.96 -3.74 11.91
C ILE A 107 -15.13 -4.46 11.23
N LEU A 108 -14.82 -5.19 10.16
CA LEU A 108 -15.81 -5.88 9.36
C LEU A 108 -16.15 -7.27 9.97
N SER A 109 -17.26 -7.85 9.54
CA SER A 109 -17.63 -9.24 9.85
C SER A 109 -17.13 -10.20 8.76
N THR A 110 -15.91 -9.98 8.30
CA THR A 110 -15.15 -10.90 7.43
C THR A 110 -14.33 -11.86 8.29
N PRO A 111 -13.83 -12.99 7.77
CA PRO A 111 -12.98 -13.89 8.55
C PRO A 111 -11.81 -13.18 9.23
N MET A 112 -11.13 -12.27 8.53
CA MET A 112 -10.01 -11.49 9.09
C MET A 112 -10.48 -10.45 10.11
N GLY A 113 -11.64 -9.86 9.91
CA GLY A 113 -12.25 -8.95 10.88
C GLY A 113 -12.68 -9.64 12.17
N GLU A 114 -13.19 -10.87 12.11
CA GLU A 114 -13.52 -11.65 13.30
C GLU A 114 -12.27 -11.99 14.12
N ILE A 115 -11.13 -12.28 13.47
CA ILE A 115 -9.86 -12.45 14.17
C ILE A 115 -9.49 -11.16 14.92
N VAL A 116 -9.60 -10.00 14.27
CA VAL A 116 -9.32 -8.71 14.92
C VAL A 116 -10.23 -8.47 16.12
N LYS A 117 -11.53 -8.72 16.00
CA LYS A 117 -12.51 -8.58 17.11
C LYS A 117 -12.13 -9.46 18.30
N THR A 118 -11.80 -10.73 18.02
CA THR A 118 -11.36 -11.68 19.06
C THR A 118 -10.11 -11.18 19.76
N LEU A 119 -9.11 -10.71 19.02
CA LEU A 119 -7.89 -10.17 19.60
C LEU A 119 -8.17 -8.91 20.44
N MET A 120 -9.08 -8.04 20.01
CA MET A 120 -9.51 -6.87 20.80
C MET A 120 -10.24 -7.27 22.09
N ASP A 121 -11.14 -8.24 22.05
CA ASP A 121 -11.85 -8.76 23.24
C ASP A 121 -10.88 -9.44 24.23
N GLU A 122 -9.79 -10.06 23.76
CA GLU A 122 -8.71 -10.62 24.57
C GLU A 122 -7.69 -9.55 25.07
N GLY A 123 -7.90 -8.27 24.74
CA GLY A 123 -7.04 -7.16 25.18
C GLY A 123 -5.70 -7.06 24.42
N ALA A 124 -5.57 -7.69 23.25
CA ALA A 124 -4.38 -7.56 22.43
C ALA A 124 -4.19 -6.12 21.93
N LYS A 125 -2.96 -5.64 21.97
CA LYS A 125 -2.58 -4.35 21.38
C LYS A 125 -2.18 -4.59 19.93
N LEU A 126 -2.93 -3.99 19.01
CA LEU A 126 -2.65 -4.01 17.58
C LEU A 126 -2.28 -2.60 17.15
N GLY A 127 -1.53 -2.48 16.08
CA GLY A 127 -1.21 -1.19 15.51
C GLY A 127 -1.75 -1.05 14.10
N VAL A 128 -1.46 0.09 13.48
CA VAL A 128 -1.80 0.37 12.10
C VAL A 128 -0.58 0.75 11.29
N SER A 129 -0.62 0.40 10.01
CA SER A 129 0.44 0.72 9.07
C SER A 129 -0.15 1.14 7.73
N SER A 130 0.23 2.32 7.23
CA SER A 130 -0.17 2.78 5.91
C SER A 130 0.66 2.11 4.81
N ARG A 131 0.07 1.90 3.64
CA ARG A 131 0.74 1.45 2.42
C ARG A 131 0.55 2.45 1.29
N GLY A 132 1.64 2.74 0.61
CA GLY A 132 1.62 3.60 -0.55
C GLY A 132 2.72 3.26 -1.53
N MET A 133 2.79 4.02 -2.59
CA MET A 133 3.85 3.95 -3.59
C MET A 133 4.35 5.33 -3.89
N GLY A 134 5.62 5.43 -4.19
CA GLY A 134 6.22 6.70 -4.55
C GLY A 134 7.73 6.59 -4.70
N SER A 135 8.33 7.66 -5.13
CA SER A 135 9.77 7.80 -5.15
C SER A 135 10.26 8.53 -3.90
N LEU A 136 11.51 8.26 -3.53
CA LEU A 136 12.17 8.85 -2.37
C LEU A 136 13.36 9.68 -2.83
N GLU A 137 13.59 10.82 -2.17
CA GLU A 137 14.76 11.65 -2.34
C GLU A 137 15.52 11.75 -1.03
N THR A 138 16.74 11.21 -0.99
CA THR A 138 17.59 11.35 0.19
C THR A 138 18.24 12.71 0.22
N LYS A 139 18.00 13.48 1.29
CA LYS A 139 18.60 14.81 1.49
C LYS A 139 19.87 14.76 2.35
N LYS A 140 20.54 15.89 2.45
CA LYS A 140 21.83 16.02 3.20
C LYS A 140 21.70 15.72 4.69
N ASP A 141 20.52 15.81 5.27
CA ASP A 141 20.20 15.48 6.66
C ASP A 141 20.09 13.97 6.92
N GLY A 142 20.31 13.15 5.88
CA GLY A 142 20.22 11.69 5.95
C GLY A 142 18.79 11.17 6.03
N ALA A 143 17.76 12.01 5.83
CA ALA A 143 16.38 11.58 5.73
C ALA A 143 15.97 11.35 4.27
N SER A 144 15.08 10.41 4.06
CA SER A 144 14.48 10.15 2.75
C SER A 144 13.11 10.82 2.67
N TYR A 145 12.99 11.79 1.80
CA TYR A 145 11.75 12.54 1.60
C TYR A 145 10.89 11.88 0.52
N VAL A 146 9.62 11.66 0.87
CA VAL A 146 8.62 11.17 -0.09
C VAL A 146 8.31 12.27 -1.10
N ARG A 147 8.26 11.92 -2.38
CA ARG A 147 8.05 12.85 -3.47
C ARG A 147 6.57 13.00 -3.85
N ASP A 148 6.30 13.91 -4.78
CA ASP A 148 4.96 14.29 -5.25
C ASP A 148 4.24 13.23 -6.08
N ASP A 149 4.94 12.15 -6.47
CA ASP A 149 4.39 10.97 -7.10
C ASP A 149 3.85 9.93 -6.08
N PHE A 150 3.79 10.31 -4.80
CA PHE A 150 3.22 9.45 -3.76
C PHE A 150 1.75 9.16 -4.04
N TYR A 151 1.40 7.88 -3.95
CA TYR A 151 0.05 7.35 -4.07
C TYR A 151 -0.27 6.51 -2.85
N LEU A 152 -1.24 6.91 -2.06
CA LEU A 152 -1.73 6.18 -0.89
C LEU A 152 -2.64 5.04 -1.35
N ALA A 153 -2.22 3.81 -1.16
CA ALA A 153 -2.98 2.61 -1.53
C ALA A 153 -3.96 2.21 -0.43
N THR A 154 -3.51 2.24 0.83
CA THR A 154 -4.39 2.14 2.01
C THR A 154 -3.86 2.99 3.14
N ALA A 155 -4.77 3.65 3.86
CA ALA A 155 -4.39 4.50 4.98
C ALA A 155 -4.02 3.68 6.23
N ALA A 156 -4.50 2.46 6.36
CA ALA A 156 -4.16 1.57 7.46
C ALA A 156 -4.36 0.10 7.07
N ASP A 157 -3.38 -0.74 7.39
CA ASP A 157 -3.51 -2.17 7.61
C ASP A 157 -3.37 -2.42 9.12
N ILE A 158 -4.06 -3.42 9.67
CA ILE A 158 -3.90 -3.80 11.06
C ILE A 158 -2.72 -4.76 11.19
N VAL A 159 -1.75 -4.42 12.05
CA VAL A 159 -0.52 -5.18 12.25
C VAL A 159 -0.29 -5.50 13.73
N SER A 160 0.39 -6.62 14.01
CA SER A 160 0.65 -7.09 15.39
C SER A 160 1.69 -6.24 16.11
N ASP A 161 2.68 -5.74 15.40
CA ASP A 161 3.76 -4.91 15.95
C ASP A 161 4.11 -3.77 15.00
N PRO A 162 3.46 -2.60 15.16
CA PRO A 162 3.78 -1.41 14.39
C PRO A 162 5.12 -0.79 14.80
N SER A 163 5.69 -1.22 15.92
CA SER A 163 7.01 -0.79 16.36
C SER A 163 8.12 -1.78 16.03
N ALA A 164 7.81 -2.91 15.40
CA ALA A 164 8.84 -3.86 14.95
C ALA A 164 9.88 -3.11 14.11
N PRO A 165 11.15 -3.29 14.42
CA PRO A 165 12.20 -2.70 13.58
C PRO A 165 11.98 -3.21 12.16
N SER A 166 12.19 -2.33 11.23
CA SER A 166 12.19 -2.43 9.77
C SER A 166 12.59 -3.77 9.13
N ALA A 167 13.08 -4.74 9.90
CA ALA A 167 13.53 -6.04 9.41
C ALA A 167 12.42 -6.88 8.73
N PHE A 168 11.15 -6.71 9.11
CA PHE A 168 10.03 -7.43 8.48
C PHE A 168 9.45 -6.71 7.26
N VAL A 169 9.50 -5.39 7.22
CA VAL A 169 8.94 -4.58 6.13
C VAL A 169 10.02 -4.16 5.13
N GLU A 170 11.23 -3.86 5.59
CA GLU A 170 12.34 -3.44 4.71
C GLU A 170 12.90 -4.57 3.84
N GLY A 171 12.98 -5.80 4.38
CA GLY A 171 13.64 -6.90 3.66
C GLY A 171 12.83 -7.49 2.50
N ILE A 172 11.50 -7.39 2.53
CA ILE A 172 10.62 -8.05 1.56
C ILE A 172 10.06 -7.07 0.53
N MET A 173 9.82 -5.80 0.90
CA MET A 173 9.08 -4.86 0.07
C MET A 173 9.93 -3.76 -0.56
N GLU A 174 11.03 -3.34 0.04
CA GLU A 174 11.88 -2.27 -0.49
C GLU A 174 12.69 -2.66 -1.74
N GLY A 175 12.85 -3.97 -2.00
CA GLY A 175 13.50 -4.49 -3.21
C GLY A 175 12.62 -4.50 -4.46
N LYS A 176 11.31 -4.29 -4.33
CA LYS A 176 10.38 -4.39 -5.45
C LYS A 176 10.03 -3.01 -6.00
N GLU A 177 10.15 -2.87 -7.31
CA GLU A 177 9.73 -1.69 -8.05
C GLU A 177 8.43 -1.99 -8.81
N TRP A 178 7.51 -1.03 -8.84
CA TRP A 178 6.21 -1.18 -9.46
C TRP A 178 6.04 -0.19 -10.61
N VAL A 179 5.33 -0.60 -11.65
CA VAL A 179 5.00 0.26 -12.79
C VAL A 179 3.52 0.18 -13.11
N TRP A 180 2.95 1.32 -13.49
CA TRP A 180 1.60 1.37 -14.05
C TRP A 180 1.62 0.79 -15.47
N ASN A 181 0.82 -0.24 -15.71
CA ASN A 181 0.64 -0.86 -17.00
C ASN A 181 -0.85 -1.01 -17.30
N HIS A 182 -1.36 -0.23 -18.26
CA HIS A 182 -2.76 -0.25 -18.68
C HIS A 182 -3.78 -0.14 -17.53
N GLY A 183 -3.50 0.73 -16.55
CA GLY A 183 -4.38 0.94 -15.40
C GLY A 183 -4.24 -0.07 -14.26
N ALA A 184 -3.32 -1.02 -14.37
CA ALA A 184 -2.97 -1.97 -13.32
C ALA A 184 -1.53 -1.76 -12.86
N LEU A 185 -1.29 -1.92 -11.55
CA LEU A 185 0.04 -1.91 -10.97
C LEU A 185 0.66 -3.30 -11.09
N MET A 186 1.84 -3.36 -11.69
CA MET A 186 2.57 -4.60 -11.90
C MET A 186 4.00 -4.46 -11.38
N GLU A 187 4.53 -5.54 -10.83
CA GLU A 187 5.93 -5.58 -10.41
C GLU A 187 6.86 -5.31 -11.60
N ALA A 188 7.81 -4.39 -11.43
CA ALA A 188 8.68 -3.92 -12.52
C ALA A 188 9.51 -5.05 -13.14
N GLU A 189 9.89 -6.04 -12.32
CA GLU A 189 10.64 -7.21 -12.79
C GLU A 189 9.80 -8.07 -13.74
N LEU A 190 8.53 -8.31 -13.42
CA LEU A 190 7.59 -9.04 -14.29
C LEU A 190 7.35 -8.31 -15.60
N VAL A 191 7.19 -6.98 -15.57
CA VAL A 191 7.06 -6.18 -16.79
C VAL A 191 8.32 -6.27 -17.63
N GLY A 192 9.50 -6.12 -17.01
CA GLY A 192 10.78 -6.25 -17.70
C GLY A 192 11.03 -7.64 -18.28
N MET A 193 10.59 -8.72 -17.61
CA MET A 193 10.64 -10.08 -18.14
C MET A 193 9.72 -10.24 -19.36
N LYS A 194 8.49 -9.76 -19.26
CA LYS A 194 7.51 -9.80 -20.35
C LYS A 194 8.00 -9.04 -21.59
N GLU A 195 8.58 -7.86 -21.39
CA GLU A 195 9.19 -7.09 -22.48
C GLU A 195 10.37 -7.82 -23.12
N ARG A 196 11.26 -8.45 -22.32
CA ARG A 196 12.39 -9.25 -22.82
C ARG A 196 11.93 -10.48 -23.61
N ILE A 197 10.88 -11.17 -23.13
CA ILE A 197 10.29 -12.32 -23.84
C ILE A 197 9.70 -11.87 -25.16
N ASN A 198 8.91 -10.79 -25.18
CA ASN A 198 8.33 -10.25 -26.40
C ASN A 198 9.39 -9.77 -27.40
N ALA A 199 10.46 -9.13 -26.93
CA ALA A 199 11.58 -8.70 -27.78
C ALA A 199 12.32 -9.89 -28.39
N LYS A 200 12.55 -10.98 -27.63
CA LYS A 200 13.14 -12.23 -28.14
C LYS A 200 12.23 -12.90 -29.16
N ALA A 201 10.91 -12.96 -28.89
CA ALA A 201 9.95 -13.54 -29.82
C ALA A 201 9.87 -12.76 -31.14
N ARG A 202 9.89 -11.41 -31.10
CA ARG A 202 9.95 -10.56 -32.32
C ARG A 202 11.23 -10.77 -33.11
N LYS A 203 12.39 -10.87 -32.46
CA LYS A 203 13.67 -11.13 -33.12
C LYS A 203 13.67 -12.52 -33.79
N LYS A 204 13.13 -13.54 -33.10
CA LYS A 204 13.03 -14.89 -33.66
C LYS A 204 12.15 -14.92 -34.92
N LYS A 205 10.96 -14.28 -34.83
CA LYS A 205 10.02 -14.18 -35.95
C LYS A 205 10.66 -13.47 -37.16
N ALA A 206 11.31 -12.31 -36.93
CA ALA A 206 11.99 -11.57 -37.99
C ALA A 206 13.13 -12.37 -38.62
N LEU A 207 13.86 -13.19 -37.84
CA LEU A 207 14.90 -14.06 -38.38
C LEU A 207 14.32 -15.19 -39.22
N GLU A 208 13.23 -15.82 -38.78
CA GLU A 208 12.53 -16.87 -39.53
C GLU A 208 11.99 -16.35 -40.87
N GLU A 209 11.33 -15.18 -40.85
CA GLU A 209 10.84 -14.52 -42.08
C GLU A 209 11.99 -14.18 -43.04
N SER A 210 13.12 -13.69 -42.54
CA SER A 210 14.31 -13.39 -43.35
C SER A 210 14.92 -14.65 -43.98
N LEU A 211 14.97 -15.77 -43.23
CA LEU A 211 15.47 -17.05 -43.73
C LEU A 211 14.53 -17.65 -44.80
N GLU A 212 13.22 -17.54 -44.60
CA GLU A 212 12.26 -17.99 -45.60
C GLU A 212 12.31 -17.16 -46.88
N PHE A 213 12.43 -15.83 -46.74
CA PHE A 213 12.62 -14.94 -47.88
C PHE A 213 13.94 -15.25 -48.65
N ALA A 214 15.02 -15.50 -47.92
CA ALA A 214 16.29 -15.88 -48.52
C ALA A 214 16.21 -17.24 -49.26
N LYS A 215 15.42 -18.20 -48.75
CA LYS A 215 15.14 -19.47 -49.46
C LYS A 215 14.33 -19.24 -50.73
N PHE A 216 13.29 -18.41 -50.66
CA PHE A 216 12.49 -18.06 -51.83
C PHE A 216 13.32 -17.42 -52.92
N LEU A 217 14.22 -16.48 -52.62
CA LEU A 217 15.11 -15.87 -53.60
C LEU A 217 16.09 -16.86 -54.26
N LYS A 218 16.43 -17.96 -53.60
CA LYS A 218 17.28 -19.01 -54.19
C LYS A 218 16.54 -19.98 -55.10
N MET A 219 15.21 -19.91 -55.12
CA MET A 219 14.35 -20.75 -55.97
C MET A 219 13.87 -20.03 -57.22
N LEU A 220 14.13 -18.72 -57.32
CA LEU A 220 13.96 -17.89 -58.51
C LEU A 220 15.24 -17.89 -59.37
#